data_ca26241e558f4b155003dc8a6ba3dc03
#
_entry.id   ca26241e558f4b155003dc8a6ba3dc03
#
_cell.length_a   1.000
_cell.length_b   1.000
_cell.length_c   1.000
_cell.angle_alpha   90.00
_cell.angle_beta   90.00
_cell.angle_gamma   90.00
#
_symmetry.space_group_name_H-M   'P 1'
#
loop_
_entity.id
_entity.type
_entity.pdbx_description
1 polymer ?
#
loop_
_entity_poly.entity_id
_entity_poly.type
_entity_poly.pdbx_seq_one_letter_code
_entity_poly.pdbx_strand_id
1 'polypeptide(L)'
;MIFDVVVEIPAGSRNKYEINHETGEVRLDRMLFTATRFPHDYGFVKNTLSNDGDPLDALIMLDEPTFPGCVVSCRVIGMFRMTDEKGGDDKLLCVPAGDIRKATLQDIEDVPVYELDEIKHFFEVYKTLEPGKEVHGGAWVGHDDAEIEINNSYVRYNETH
;
A
#
# COMPACT_ATOMS: atom_id res chain seq x y z
N MET A 1 -8.50 15.08 -0.20
CA MET A 1 -7.02 15.10 -0.24
C MET A 1 -6.55 14.26 -1.43
N ILE A 2 -5.70 14.83 -2.26
CA ILE A 2 -5.10 14.15 -3.42
C ILE A 2 -3.59 14.11 -3.21
N PHE A 3 -2.97 12.97 -3.51
CA PHE A 3 -1.54 12.77 -3.32
C PHE A 3 -0.99 11.79 -4.36
N ASP A 4 0.31 11.80 -4.56
CA ASP A 4 0.98 10.91 -5.50
C ASP A 4 1.46 9.62 -4.83
N VAL A 5 1.14 8.49 -5.46
CA VAL A 5 1.67 7.19 -5.10
C VAL A 5 2.63 6.75 -6.20
N VAL A 6 3.82 6.32 -5.80
CA VAL A 6 4.78 5.70 -6.72
C VAL A 6 4.59 4.19 -6.65
N VAL A 7 4.23 3.58 -7.77
CA VAL A 7 4.03 2.14 -7.83
C VAL A 7 5.39 1.43 -7.84
N GLU A 8 5.55 0.46 -6.97
CA GLU A 8 6.71 -0.43 -6.97
C GLU A 8 6.37 -1.79 -7.58
N ILE A 9 5.16 -2.30 -7.30
CA ILE A 9 4.75 -3.65 -7.68
C ILE A 9 3.37 -3.58 -8.32
N PRO A 10 3.25 -3.95 -9.62
CA PRO A 10 1.94 -3.97 -10.26
C PRO A 10 1.10 -5.16 -9.81
N ALA A 11 -0.23 -5.02 -9.89
CA ALA A 11 -1.16 -6.10 -9.59
C ALA A 11 -0.85 -7.35 -10.42
N GLY A 12 -0.98 -8.52 -9.80
CA GLY A 12 -0.70 -9.79 -10.44
C GLY A 12 0.77 -10.22 -10.41
N SER A 13 1.66 -9.38 -9.90
CA SER A 13 3.08 -9.72 -9.79
C SER A 13 3.35 -10.64 -8.61
N ARG A 14 4.17 -11.65 -8.83
CA ARG A 14 4.79 -12.45 -7.78
C ARG A 14 6.18 -11.91 -7.42
N ASN A 15 6.76 -11.10 -8.29
CA ASN A 15 8.02 -10.41 -8.03
C ASN A 15 7.76 -9.19 -7.15
N LYS A 16 8.56 -9.05 -6.10
CA LYS A 16 8.55 -7.87 -5.24
C LYS A 16 9.70 -6.96 -5.66
N TYR A 17 9.35 -5.81 -6.22
CA TYR A 17 10.31 -4.78 -6.61
C TYR A 17 10.41 -3.72 -5.55
N GLU A 18 11.56 -3.09 -5.45
CA GLU A 18 11.83 -1.94 -4.59
C GLU A 18 12.44 -0.82 -5.42
N ILE A 19 12.03 0.40 -5.14
CA ILE A 19 12.58 1.61 -5.75
C ILE A 19 13.50 2.28 -4.74
N ASN A 20 14.74 2.55 -5.14
CA ASN A 20 15.64 3.35 -4.34
C ASN A 20 15.16 4.80 -4.36
N HIS A 21 14.84 5.36 -3.19
CA HIS A 21 14.26 6.70 -3.08
C HIS A 21 15.22 7.82 -3.47
N GLU A 22 16.53 7.56 -3.45
CA GLU A 22 17.56 8.55 -3.80
C GLU A 22 17.88 8.51 -5.29
N THR A 23 18.01 7.31 -5.88
CA THR A 23 18.48 7.13 -7.27
C THR A 23 17.36 6.85 -8.26
N GLY A 24 16.20 6.40 -7.80
CA GLY A 24 15.10 5.97 -8.66
C GLY A 24 15.30 4.59 -9.28
N GLU A 25 16.38 3.89 -8.95
CA GLU A 25 16.64 2.55 -9.46
C GLU A 25 15.57 1.57 -8.99
N VAL A 26 15.03 0.78 -9.92
CA VAL A 26 14.08 -0.29 -9.63
C VAL A 26 14.85 -1.59 -9.55
N ARG A 27 14.75 -2.26 -8.41
CA ARG A 27 15.48 -3.50 -8.13
C ARG A 27 14.51 -4.62 -7.77
N LEU A 28 14.78 -5.82 -8.26
CA LEU A 28 14.07 -7.01 -7.79
C LEU A 28 14.58 -7.36 -6.39
N ASP A 29 13.74 -7.17 -5.37
CA ASP A 29 14.06 -7.61 -4.02
C ASP A 29 14.01 -9.14 -3.96
N ARG A 30 12.88 -9.72 -4.31
CA ARG A 30 12.71 -11.17 -4.39
C ARG A 30 11.41 -11.53 -5.09
N MET A 31 11.34 -12.77 -5.58
CA MET A 31 10.07 -13.40 -5.90
C MET A 31 9.45 -13.89 -4.58
N LEU A 32 8.16 -13.67 -4.38
CA LEU A 32 7.47 -14.16 -3.18
C LEU A 32 7.67 -15.67 -3.02
N PHE A 33 7.91 -16.12 -1.78
CA PHE A 33 8.13 -17.54 -1.50
C PHE A 33 6.83 -18.34 -1.56
N THR A 34 5.70 -17.70 -1.27
CA THR A 34 4.38 -18.30 -1.45
C THR A 34 3.92 -18.19 -2.90
N ALA A 35 2.88 -18.90 -3.26
CA ALA A 35 2.28 -18.82 -4.60
C ALA A 35 1.34 -17.61 -4.76
N THR A 36 1.33 -16.70 -3.81
CA THR A 36 0.50 -15.50 -3.85
C THR A 36 1.02 -14.47 -4.85
N ARG A 37 0.12 -13.60 -5.30
CA ARG A 37 0.42 -12.47 -6.17
C ARG A 37 -0.19 -11.23 -5.56
N PHE A 38 0.43 -10.06 -5.77
CA PHE A 38 -0.11 -8.80 -5.27
C PHE A 38 -1.51 -8.59 -5.88
N PRO A 39 -2.53 -8.35 -5.04
CA PRO A 39 -3.91 -8.23 -5.54
C PRO A 39 -4.19 -6.89 -6.24
N HIS A 40 -3.44 -5.86 -5.92
CA HIS A 40 -3.56 -4.52 -6.48
C HIS A 40 -2.17 -3.92 -6.67
N ASP A 41 -2.07 -2.84 -7.44
CA ASP A 41 -0.83 -2.09 -7.54
C ASP A 41 -0.44 -1.60 -6.13
N TYR A 42 0.83 -1.73 -5.81
CA TYR A 42 1.36 -1.50 -4.47
C TYR A 42 2.59 -0.61 -4.56
N GLY A 43 2.65 0.38 -3.70
CA GLY A 43 3.78 1.27 -3.67
C GLY A 43 3.79 2.14 -2.43
N PHE A 44 4.24 3.39 -2.56
CA PHE A 44 4.38 4.30 -1.43
C PHE A 44 3.95 5.71 -1.79
N VAL A 45 3.53 6.45 -0.77
CA VAL A 45 3.17 7.87 -0.90
C VAL A 45 4.43 8.71 -0.82
N LYS A 46 4.63 9.60 -1.78
CA LYS A 46 5.78 10.53 -1.80
C LYS A 46 5.80 11.42 -0.57
N ASN A 47 7.01 11.69 -0.06
CA ASN A 47 7.25 12.64 1.02
C ASN A 47 6.54 12.30 2.32
N THR A 48 6.42 11.01 2.61
CA THR A 48 5.84 10.49 3.84
C THR A 48 6.84 9.63 4.60
N LEU A 49 6.59 9.46 5.89
CA LEU A 49 7.37 8.59 6.74
C LEU A 49 6.43 7.87 7.71
N SER A 50 6.44 6.54 7.66
CA SER A 50 5.70 5.68 8.59
C SER A 50 6.45 5.55 9.92
N ASN A 51 5.81 4.94 10.91
CA ASN A 51 6.42 4.65 12.20
C ASN A 51 7.62 3.69 12.11
N ASP A 52 7.68 2.85 11.08
CA ASP A 52 8.79 1.91 10.86
C ASP A 52 10.01 2.53 10.17
N GLY A 53 9.94 3.82 9.81
CA GLY A 53 11.05 4.53 9.17
C GLY A 53 11.02 4.52 7.65
N ASP A 54 10.09 3.79 7.05
CA ASP A 54 9.91 3.73 5.60
C ASP A 54 8.77 4.67 5.16
N PRO A 55 8.69 5.04 3.88
CA PRO A 55 7.52 5.75 3.36
C PRO A 55 6.22 4.99 3.62
N LEU A 56 5.11 5.70 3.69
CA LEU A 56 3.80 5.10 3.91
C LEU A 56 3.36 4.27 2.69
N ASP A 57 3.07 3.01 2.92
CA ASP A 57 2.64 2.09 1.87
C ASP A 57 1.21 2.34 1.42
N ALA A 58 0.94 2.07 0.15
CA ALA A 58 -0.39 2.24 -0.43
C ALA A 58 -0.68 1.17 -1.48
N LEU A 59 -1.93 0.70 -1.45
CA LEU A 59 -2.52 -0.10 -2.52
C LEU A 59 -3.39 0.81 -3.38
N ILE A 60 -3.38 0.60 -4.68
CA ILE A 60 -4.24 1.34 -5.61
C ILE A 60 -5.14 0.35 -6.34
N MET A 61 -6.44 0.51 -6.18
CA MET A 61 -7.43 -0.30 -6.92
C MET A 61 -7.58 0.26 -8.34
N LEU A 62 -6.99 -0.43 -9.30
CA LEU A 62 -7.02 -0.10 -10.72
C LEU A 62 -7.67 -1.24 -11.49
N ASP A 63 -8.33 -0.93 -12.60
CA ASP A 63 -8.88 -1.96 -13.48
C ASP A 63 -7.78 -2.65 -14.30
N GLU A 64 -6.66 -1.95 -14.55
CA GLU A 64 -5.48 -2.52 -15.20
C GLU A 64 -4.21 -2.20 -14.41
N PRO A 65 -3.27 -3.13 -14.31
CA PRO A 65 -2.01 -2.85 -13.61
C PRO A 65 -1.17 -1.82 -14.37
N THR A 66 -0.41 -1.05 -13.61
CA THR A 66 0.59 -0.13 -14.15
C THR A 66 1.96 -0.82 -14.23
N PHE A 67 3.03 -0.10 -13.94
CA PHE A 67 4.39 -0.61 -14.03
C PHE A 67 5.24 0.00 -12.91
N PRO A 68 6.35 -0.63 -12.54
CA PRO A 68 7.24 -0.08 -11.51
C PRO A 68 7.78 1.30 -11.89
N GLY A 69 7.60 2.27 -10.99
CA GLY A 69 7.97 3.66 -11.19
C GLY A 69 6.83 4.56 -11.66
N CYS A 70 5.69 3.99 -12.02
CA CYS A 70 4.52 4.78 -12.42
C CYS A 70 4.01 5.61 -11.23
N VAL A 71 3.76 6.89 -11.47
CA VAL A 71 3.18 7.78 -10.46
C VAL A 71 1.70 7.94 -10.74
N VAL A 72 0.88 7.65 -9.74
CA VAL A 72 -0.58 7.75 -9.85
C VAL A 72 -1.09 8.77 -8.86
N SER A 73 -1.85 9.74 -9.34
CA SER A 73 -2.56 10.70 -8.49
C SER A 73 -3.76 10.00 -7.85
N CYS A 74 -3.77 9.92 -6.52
CA CYS A 74 -4.70 9.11 -5.76
C CYS A 74 -5.49 9.90 -4.73
N ARG A 75 -6.60 9.31 -4.30
CA ARG A 75 -7.30 9.66 -3.06
C ARG A 75 -7.47 8.41 -2.22
N VAL A 76 -7.51 8.56 -0.90
CA VAL A 76 -7.63 7.44 0.02
C VAL A 76 -9.10 7.14 0.31
N ILE A 77 -9.41 5.86 0.52
CA ILE A 77 -10.75 5.41 0.92
C ILE A 77 -10.73 4.63 2.23
N GLY A 78 -9.57 4.18 2.66
CA GLY A 78 -9.42 3.46 3.92
C GLY A 78 -7.99 3.03 4.14
N MET A 79 -7.78 2.22 5.17
CA MET A 79 -6.44 1.77 5.52
C MET A 79 -6.51 0.40 6.20
N PHE A 80 -5.57 -0.48 5.86
CA PHE A 80 -5.39 -1.75 6.52
C PHE A 80 -4.28 -1.61 7.58
N ARG A 81 -4.65 -1.79 8.85
CA ARG A 81 -3.69 -1.76 9.97
C ARG A 81 -3.24 -3.16 10.29
N MET A 82 -1.94 -3.39 10.25
CA MET A 82 -1.33 -4.66 10.61
C MET A 82 0.00 -4.41 11.32
N THR A 83 0.56 -5.45 11.90
CA THR A 83 1.92 -5.42 12.45
C THR A 83 2.74 -6.55 11.86
N ASP A 84 4.03 -6.34 11.75
CA ASP A 84 5.00 -7.33 11.30
C ASP A 84 6.17 -7.39 12.29
N GLU A 85 7.27 -8.05 11.91
CA GLU A 85 8.46 -8.19 12.77
C GLU A 85 9.07 -6.83 13.16
N LYS A 86 8.77 -5.76 12.41
CA LYS A 86 9.29 -4.39 12.67
C LYS A 86 8.31 -3.53 13.47
N GLY A 87 7.09 -3.99 13.71
CA GLY A 87 6.03 -3.24 14.37
C GLY A 87 4.88 -2.87 13.45
N GLY A 88 4.31 -1.68 13.63
CA GLY A 88 3.17 -1.21 12.82
C GLY A 88 3.53 -1.08 11.34
N ASP A 89 2.67 -1.60 10.47
CA ASP A 89 2.88 -1.61 9.03
C ASP A 89 1.54 -1.35 8.33
N ASP A 90 1.13 -0.08 8.34
CA ASP A 90 -0.15 0.32 7.79
C ASP A 90 -0.10 0.41 6.25
N LYS A 91 -1.20 0.04 5.60
CA LYS A 91 -1.35 0.07 4.15
C LYS A 91 -2.58 0.89 3.79
N LEU A 92 -2.39 2.01 3.12
CA LEU A 92 -3.52 2.77 2.59
C LEU A 92 -4.22 1.98 1.49
N LEU A 93 -5.53 2.16 1.36
CA LEU A 93 -6.29 1.69 0.22
C LEU A 93 -6.77 2.91 -0.56
N CYS A 94 -6.33 3.02 -1.81
CA CYS A 94 -6.52 4.19 -2.64
C CYS A 94 -7.18 3.85 -3.96
N VAL A 95 -7.72 4.87 -4.60
CA VAL A 95 -8.19 4.83 -5.98
C VAL A 95 -7.60 6.01 -6.75
N PRO A 96 -7.46 5.92 -8.08
CA PRO A 96 -7.05 7.08 -8.87
C PRO A 96 -8.03 8.24 -8.67
N ALA A 97 -7.52 9.43 -8.40
CA ALA A 97 -8.36 10.57 -8.03
C ALA A 97 -9.33 10.98 -9.12
N GLY A 98 -8.95 10.82 -10.39
CA GLY A 98 -9.76 11.24 -11.55
C GLY A 98 -10.51 10.11 -12.25
N ASP A 99 -10.48 8.88 -11.74
CA ASP A 99 -11.15 7.77 -12.40
C ASP A 99 -12.65 7.76 -12.07
N ILE A 100 -13.47 8.06 -13.07
CA ILE A 100 -14.93 8.10 -12.92
C ILE A 100 -15.52 6.74 -12.54
N ARG A 101 -14.83 5.63 -12.89
CA ARG A 101 -15.28 4.26 -12.54
C ARG A 101 -15.18 3.99 -11.05
N LYS A 102 -14.37 4.79 -10.33
CA LYS A 102 -14.16 4.66 -8.89
C LYS A 102 -14.90 5.73 -8.08
N ALA A 103 -15.72 6.56 -8.73
CA ALA A 103 -16.36 7.71 -8.09
C ALA A 103 -17.25 7.35 -6.89
N THR A 104 -17.84 6.14 -6.89
CA THR A 104 -18.69 5.67 -5.79
C THR A 104 -17.90 5.14 -4.59
N LEU A 105 -16.61 4.91 -4.73
CA LEU A 105 -15.76 4.43 -3.65
C LEU A 105 -15.22 5.62 -2.85
N GLN A 106 -15.87 5.94 -1.75
CA GLN A 106 -15.52 7.08 -0.89
C GLN A 106 -14.98 6.64 0.47
N ASP A 107 -15.48 5.50 0.98
CA ASP A 107 -15.08 4.95 2.28
C ASP A 107 -14.98 3.44 2.18
N ILE A 108 -14.46 2.82 3.24
CA ILE A 108 -14.18 1.39 3.27
C ILE A 108 -15.46 0.54 3.08
N GLU A 109 -16.59 1.01 3.57
CA GLU A 109 -17.87 0.32 3.42
C GLU A 109 -18.39 0.30 1.99
N ASP A 110 -17.84 1.14 1.11
CA ASP A 110 -18.19 1.15 -0.31
C ASP A 110 -17.46 0.06 -1.10
N VAL A 111 -16.46 -0.58 -0.50
CA VAL A 111 -15.69 -1.64 -1.13
C VAL A 111 -16.35 -2.99 -0.86
N PRO A 112 -16.56 -3.84 -1.88
CA PRO A 112 -17.08 -5.19 -1.64
C PRO A 112 -16.26 -5.94 -0.59
N VAL A 113 -16.95 -6.55 0.36
CA VAL A 113 -16.29 -7.24 1.50
C VAL A 113 -15.28 -8.29 1.01
N TYR A 114 -15.61 -9.02 -0.07
CA TYR A 114 -14.70 -10.03 -0.60
C TYR A 114 -13.35 -9.43 -1.04
N GLU A 115 -13.36 -8.24 -1.63
CA GLU A 115 -12.10 -7.58 -2.04
C GLU A 115 -11.27 -7.19 -0.83
N LEU A 116 -11.91 -6.72 0.24
CA LEU A 116 -11.21 -6.43 1.49
C LEU A 116 -10.63 -7.70 2.12
N ASP A 117 -11.38 -8.79 2.10
CA ASP A 117 -10.95 -10.08 2.60
C ASP A 117 -9.75 -10.64 1.81
N GLU A 118 -9.78 -10.48 0.49
CA GLU A 118 -8.69 -10.93 -0.38
C GLU A 118 -7.38 -10.17 -0.08
N ILE A 119 -7.47 -8.86 0.08
CA ILE A 119 -6.30 -8.04 0.44
C ILE A 119 -5.76 -8.45 1.80
N LYS A 120 -6.64 -8.60 2.79
CA LYS A 120 -6.25 -9.03 4.13
C LYS A 120 -5.57 -10.40 4.09
N HIS A 121 -6.16 -11.35 3.39
CA HIS A 121 -5.59 -12.70 3.24
C HIS A 121 -4.19 -12.64 2.61
N PHE A 122 -4.01 -11.83 1.57
CA PHE A 122 -2.70 -11.68 0.93
C PHE A 122 -1.64 -11.25 1.95
N PHE A 123 -1.90 -10.19 2.71
CA PHE A 123 -0.93 -9.70 3.69
C PHE A 123 -0.71 -10.63 4.87
N GLU A 124 -1.69 -11.47 5.20
CA GLU A 124 -1.52 -12.47 6.25
C GLU A 124 -0.61 -13.63 5.83
N VAL A 125 -0.54 -13.95 4.54
CA VAL A 125 0.15 -15.16 4.06
C VAL A 125 1.36 -14.92 3.16
N TYR A 126 1.52 -13.75 2.55
CA TYR A 126 2.48 -13.56 1.47
C TYR A 126 3.94 -13.82 1.87
N LYS A 127 4.30 -13.68 3.15
CA LYS A 127 5.66 -13.95 3.64
C LYS A 127 5.75 -15.04 4.70
N THR A 128 4.72 -15.88 4.81
CA THR A 128 4.70 -16.96 5.83
C THR A 128 5.78 -18.01 5.63
N LEU A 129 6.29 -18.19 4.42
CA LEU A 129 7.36 -19.14 4.13
C LEU A 129 8.75 -18.51 4.24
N GLU A 130 8.85 -17.23 4.60
CA GLU A 130 10.12 -16.53 4.76
C GLU A 130 10.62 -16.66 6.20
N PRO A 131 11.86 -17.15 6.40
CA PRO A 131 12.43 -17.28 7.75
C PRO A 131 12.53 -15.93 8.46
N GLY A 132 12.12 -15.88 9.72
CA GLY A 132 12.23 -14.69 10.57
C GLY A 132 11.21 -13.60 10.27
N LYS A 133 10.26 -13.84 9.37
CA LYS A 133 9.19 -12.90 9.06
C LYS A 133 7.92 -13.27 9.80
N GLU A 134 7.23 -12.26 10.32
CA GLU A 134 6.00 -12.41 11.08
C GLU A 134 4.98 -11.40 10.58
N VAL A 135 3.71 -11.83 10.56
CA VAL A 135 2.58 -10.94 10.32
C VAL A 135 1.54 -11.24 11.39
N HIS A 136 1.15 -10.21 12.10
CA HIS A 136 0.10 -10.29 13.11
C HIS A 136 -1.17 -9.65 12.56
N GLY A 137 -2.31 -10.19 12.92
CA GLY A 137 -3.61 -9.88 12.36
C GLY A 137 -3.86 -8.39 12.18
N GLY A 138 -4.69 -8.06 11.21
CA GLY A 138 -5.01 -6.70 10.86
C GLY A 138 -6.49 -6.42 10.84
N ALA A 139 -6.83 -5.15 10.76
CA ALA A 139 -8.20 -4.68 10.65
C ALA A 139 -8.27 -3.48 9.72
N TRP A 140 -9.41 -3.36 9.04
CA TRP A 140 -9.71 -2.21 8.20
C TRP A 140 -10.20 -1.04 9.04
N VAL A 141 -9.73 0.16 8.70
CA VAL A 141 -10.28 1.43 9.21
C VAL A 141 -10.71 2.28 8.03
N GLY A 142 -11.57 3.26 8.31
CA GLY A 142 -12.21 4.06 7.27
C GLY A 142 -11.36 5.21 6.75
N HIS A 143 -11.99 5.99 5.89
CA HIS A 143 -11.40 7.16 5.22
C HIS A 143 -10.81 8.17 6.21
N ASP A 144 -11.54 8.53 7.26
CA ASP A 144 -11.09 9.59 8.17
C ASP A 144 -9.82 9.20 8.94
N ASP A 145 -9.77 7.95 9.43
CA ASP A 145 -8.58 7.44 10.11
C ASP A 145 -7.39 7.36 9.17
N ALA A 146 -7.62 6.99 7.91
CA ALA A 146 -6.59 6.95 6.90
C ALA A 146 -6.03 8.34 6.61
N GLU A 147 -6.87 9.37 6.50
CA GLU A 147 -6.40 10.74 6.31
C GLU A 147 -5.57 11.25 7.47
N ILE A 148 -5.95 10.90 8.70
CA ILE A 148 -5.16 11.23 9.89
C ILE A 148 -3.74 10.65 9.75
N GLU A 149 -3.62 9.39 9.37
CA GLU A 149 -2.30 8.75 9.22
C GLU A 149 -1.48 9.37 8.09
N ILE A 150 -2.12 9.73 6.97
CA ILE A 150 -1.42 10.45 5.89
C ILE A 150 -0.85 11.76 6.40
N ASN A 151 -1.65 12.56 7.10
CA ASN A 151 -1.20 13.84 7.66
C ASN A 151 -0.06 13.65 8.65
N ASN A 152 -0.16 12.65 9.53
CA ASN A 152 0.91 12.33 10.49
C ASN A 152 2.19 11.92 9.77
N SER A 153 2.08 11.17 8.69
CA SER A 153 3.25 10.72 7.91
C SER A 153 3.94 11.87 7.18
N TYR A 154 3.21 12.87 6.72
CA TYR A 154 3.80 14.09 6.17
C TYR A 154 4.54 14.88 7.24
N VAL A 155 3.95 15.01 8.43
CA VAL A 155 4.59 15.71 9.56
C VAL A 155 5.91 15.02 9.94
N ARG A 156 5.90 13.69 10.07
CA ARG A 156 7.13 12.93 10.39
C ARG A 156 8.21 13.15 9.34
N TYR A 157 7.84 13.11 8.06
CA TYR A 157 8.78 13.35 6.97
C TYR A 157 9.39 14.75 7.06
N ASN A 158 8.58 15.77 7.27
CA ASN A 158 9.03 17.17 7.33
C ASN A 158 9.93 17.44 8.54
N GLU A 159 9.74 16.74 9.64
CA GLU A 159 10.58 16.86 10.84
C GLU A 159 12.00 16.30 10.62
N THR A 160 12.16 15.35 9.70
CA THR A 160 13.44 14.68 9.43
C THR A 160 14.11 15.15 8.15
N HIS A 161 13.44 15.94 7.36
CA HIS A 161 13.90 16.46 6.07
C HIS A 161 13.66 17.98 6.02
#